data_f2b2439295e327440222b32ae68b112c
#
_entry.id   f2b2439295e327440222b32ae68b112c
#
_cell.length_a   1.000
_cell.length_b   1.000
_cell.length_c   1.000
_cell.angle_alpha   90.00
_cell.angle_beta   90.00
_cell.angle_gamma   90.00
#
_symmetry.space_group_name_H-M   'P 1'
#
loop_
_entity.id
_entity.type
_entity.pdbx_description
1 polymer ?
#
loop_
_entity_poly.entity_id
_entity_poly.type
_entity_poly.pdbx_seq_one_letter_code
_entity_poly.pdbx_strand_id
1 'polypeptide(L)'
;MATRAESIPSIPLHAPLYATDNAYEGDCFGFSILVELPADAVRSVLAPTPFSFVTNHAWIEYYTYPALTGFSPYEDRFGDQYAVFGVVVPAGYEGVLGGYYAHCYKNKDFSGAMGREMAGFPVKAADIYVQRTGRAVTGMAVCPTARCEASVVIGAEPAEDPSFAVRNPTLLLQVIPDVEVPNSVLLEQVISRDVAETSDLHAVRAEPAVHFLAAPSEVDDLAWLRDGNPVHADFFSGRFRGALGHVLSTTQVSPRLLKRINAAGW
;
A
#
# COMPACT_ATOMS: atom_id res chain seq x y z
N MET A 1 -34.87 16.96 3.22
CA MET A 1 -33.47 17.41 3.33
C MET A 1 -32.82 16.51 4.33
N ALA A 2 -31.98 15.59 3.89
CA ALA A 2 -31.21 14.76 4.79
C ALA A 2 -30.18 15.66 5.49
N THR A 3 -30.13 15.60 6.80
CA THR A 3 -29.09 16.23 7.62
C THR A 3 -27.75 15.68 7.13
N ARG A 4 -26.92 16.59 6.63
CA ARG A 4 -25.53 16.29 6.25
C ARG A 4 -24.87 15.72 7.51
N ALA A 5 -24.59 14.42 7.54
CA ALA A 5 -23.72 13.86 8.56
C ALA A 5 -22.44 14.70 8.59
N GLU A 6 -21.86 14.90 9.76
CA GLU A 6 -20.59 15.60 9.94
C GLU A 6 -19.49 14.75 9.29
N SER A 7 -19.43 14.76 7.96
CA SER A 7 -18.38 14.08 7.20
C SER A 7 -17.08 14.87 7.34
N ILE A 8 -15.98 14.19 7.60
CA ILE A 8 -14.65 14.78 7.53
C ILE A 8 -14.51 15.41 6.14
N PRO A 9 -14.16 16.69 6.03
CA PRO A 9 -14.11 17.34 4.73
C PRO A 9 -12.96 16.81 3.89
N SER A 10 -13.24 16.39 2.67
CA SER A 10 -12.24 16.21 1.61
C SER A 10 -12.36 17.34 0.59
N ILE A 11 -11.31 17.55 -0.17
CA ILE A 11 -11.25 18.63 -1.17
C ILE A 11 -11.83 18.13 -2.50
N PRO A 12 -12.63 18.94 -3.21
CA PRO A 12 -13.20 20.23 -2.80
C PRO A 12 -14.39 20.07 -1.83
N LEU A 13 -14.49 20.93 -0.83
CA LEU A 13 -15.47 20.83 0.26
C LEU A 13 -16.93 20.76 -0.19
N HIS A 14 -17.28 21.35 -1.33
CA HIS A 14 -18.63 21.36 -1.89
C HIS A 14 -18.93 20.14 -2.78
N ALA A 15 -17.90 19.44 -3.21
CA ALA A 15 -17.98 18.25 -4.07
C ALA A 15 -16.86 17.27 -3.71
N PRO A 16 -16.91 16.66 -2.52
CA PRO A 16 -15.84 15.81 -2.02
C PRO A 16 -15.58 14.64 -2.95
N LEU A 17 -14.30 14.34 -3.16
CA LEU A 17 -13.85 13.29 -4.06
C LEU A 17 -14.21 11.88 -3.53
N TYR A 18 -14.27 11.70 -2.21
CA TYR A 18 -14.58 10.45 -1.54
C TYR A 18 -15.42 10.68 -0.29
N ALA A 19 -16.14 9.65 0.15
CA ALA A 19 -16.83 9.63 1.43
C ALA A 19 -15.86 9.29 2.56
N THR A 20 -16.00 9.96 3.70
CA THR A 20 -15.06 9.85 4.83
C THR A 20 -15.60 9.07 6.01
N ASP A 21 -16.88 8.75 5.99
CA ASP A 21 -17.61 8.09 7.08
C ASP A 21 -17.79 6.59 6.88
N ASN A 22 -17.31 6.05 5.76
CA ASN A 22 -17.62 4.68 5.37
C ASN A 22 -16.41 3.75 5.43
N ALA A 23 -16.61 2.62 6.09
CA ALA A 23 -15.85 1.43 5.79
C ALA A 23 -16.21 0.98 4.37
N TYR A 24 -15.22 0.84 3.51
CA TYR A 24 -15.44 0.21 2.21
C TYR A 24 -15.42 -1.31 2.35
N GLU A 25 -16.24 -1.96 1.55
CA GLU A 25 -16.38 -3.41 1.58
C GLU A 25 -16.46 -3.96 0.15
N GLY A 26 -15.81 -5.07 -0.11
CA GLY A 26 -15.87 -5.71 -1.42
C GLY A 26 -15.17 -7.05 -1.49
N ASP A 27 -15.58 -7.85 -2.45
CA ASP A 27 -14.86 -9.06 -2.79
C ASP A 27 -13.51 -8.70 -3.40
N CYS A 28 -12.47 -9.38 -2.95
CA CYS A 28 -11.11 -9.16 -3.38
C CYS A 28 -10.45 -10.48 -3.75
N PHE A 29 -9.61 -10.47 -4.75
CA PHE A 29 -8.64 -11.54 -4.96
C PHE A 29 -7.30 -10.96 -5.37
N GLY A 30 -6.26 -11.71 -5.08
CA GLY A 30 -4.90 -11.31 -5.41
C GLY A 30 -3.88 -12.37 -5.06
N PHE A 31 -2.64 -11.97 -5.11
CA PHE A 31 -1.53 -12.80 -4.69
C PHE A 31 -0.44 -11.95 -4.05
N SER A 32 0.35 -12.60 -3.21
CA SER A 32 1.57 -12.04 -2.64
C SER A 32 2.74 -12.96 -2.92
N ILE A 33 3.88 -12.36 -3.20
CA ILE A 33 5.16 -13.07 -3.38
C ILE A 33 6.13 -12.53 -2.36
N LEU A 34 6.63 -13.38 -1.48
CA LEU A 34 7.72 -13.05 -0.58
C LEU A 34 9.04 -13.19 -1.33
N VAL A 35 9.82 -12.14 -1.38
CA VAL A 35 11.15 -12.12 -1.96
C VAL A 35 12.21 -11.90 -0.89
N GLU A 36 13.29 -12.64 -0.97
CA GLU A 36 14.50 -12.40 -0.20
C GLU A 36 15.41 -11.44 -0.97
N LEU A 37 15.95 -10.45 -0.28
CA LEU A 37 16.71 -9.34 -0.85
C LEU A 37 18.05 -9.16 -0.13
N PRO A 38 19.04 -8.45 -0.72
CA PRO A 38 20.18 -7.96 0.05
C PRO A 38 19.72 -7.10 1.23
N ALA A 39 20.20 -7.38 2.43
CA ALA A 39 19.78 -6.68 3.65
C ALA A 39 19.95 -5.15 3.56
N ASP A 40 21.03 -4.71 2.89
CA ASP A 40 21.30 -3.28 2.71
C ASP A 40 20.29 -2.60 1.79
N ALA A 41 19.71 -3.32 0.82
CA ALA A 41 18.64 -2.80 -0.01
C ALA A 41 17.39 -2.50 0.81
N VAL A 42 16.98 -3.42 1.70
CA VAL A 42 15.85 -3.21 2.60
C VAL A 42 16.15 -2.10 3.62
N ARG A 43 17.36 -2.06 4.17
CA ARG A 43 17.77 -1.00 5.10
C ARG A 43 17.74 0.38 4.45
N SER A 44 18.14 0.50 3.19
CA SER A 44 18.14 1.77 2.46
C SER A 44 16.72 2.32 2.28
N VAL A 45 15.74 1.46 2.06
CA VAL A 45 14.32 1.84 1.94
C VAL A 45 13.74 2.31 3.27
N LEU A 46 14.18 1.72 4.38
CA LEU A 46 13.73 2.10 5.72
C LEU A 46 14.47 3.33 6.29
N ALA A 47 15.68 3.61 5.81
CA ALA A 47 16.54 4.66 6.37
C ALA A 47 15.89 6.06 6.49
N PRO A 48 15.06 6.54 5.54
CA PRO A 48 14.40 7.84 5.66
C PRO A 48 13.15 7.80 6.55
N THR A 49 12.79 6.66 7.14
CA THR A 49 11.57 6.46 7.92
C THR A 49 11.90 6.24 9.41
N PRO A 50 10.92 6.36 10.32
CA PRO A 50 11.11 6.02 11.72
C PRO A 50 11.08 4.50 12.00
N PHE A 51 10.93 3.67 10.97
CA PHE A 51 10.78 2.23 11.12
C PHE A 51 12.11 1.51 11.24
N SER A 52 12.16 0.51 12.13
CA SER A 52 13.31 -0.35 12.31
C SER A 52 13.29 -1.55 11.36
N PHE A 53 14.48 -1.96 10.94
CA PHE A 53 14.70 -3.16 10.14
C PHE A 53 14.39 -4.43 10.94
N VAL A 54 13.62 -5.35 10.34
CA VAL A 54 13.25 -6.64 10.93
C VAL A 54 13.91 -7.79 10.19
N THR A 55 13.73 -7.85 8.86
CA THR A 55 14.28 -8.92 8.01
C THR A 55 14.63 -8.40 6.62
N ASN A 56 15.38 -9.19 5.87
CA ASN A 56 15.78 -8.88 4.49
C ASN A 56 14.73 -9.36 3.45
N HIS A 57 13.47 -9.37 3.82
CA HIS A 57 12.37 -9.76 2.93
C HIS A 57 11.49 -8.57 2.55
N ALA A 58 10.79 -8.74 1.43
CA ALA A 58 9.68 -7.86 1.05
C ALA A 58 8.55 -8.71 0.43
N TRP A 59 7.31 -8.28 0.61
CA TRP A 59 6.18 -8.81 -0.14
C TRP A 59 5.92 -7.93 -1.34
N ILE A 60 5.79 -8.57 -2.50
CA ILE A 60 5.26 -7.99 -3.73
C ILE A 60 3.84 -8.47 -3.85
N GLU A 61 2.88 -7.55 -3.87
CA GLU A 61 1.48 -7.90 -3.88
C GLU A 61 0.72 -7.24 -5.01
N TYR A 62 -0.19 -8.02 -5.58
CA TYR A 62 -1.18 -7.57 -6.53
C TYR A 62 -2.55 -8.03 -6.08
N TYR A 63 -3.49 -7.12 -5.99
CA TYR A 63 -4.86 -7.48 -5.69
C TYR A 63 -5.85 -6.55 -6.36
N THR A 64 -7.08 -7.04 -6.48
CA THR A 64 -8.13 -6.32 -7.14
C THR A 64 -9.47 -6.54 -6.46
N TYR A 65 -10.29 -5.51 -6.52
CA TYR A 65 -11.69 -5.52 -6.14
C TYR A 65 -12.52 -5.37 -7.42
N PRO A 66 -13.13 -6.45 -7.91
CA PRO A 66 -13.98 -6.39 -9.09
C PRO A 66 -15.20 -5.50 -8.90
N ALA A 67 -15.73 -5.49 -7.66
CA ALA A 67 -16.79 -4.59 -7.23
C ALA A 67 -16.48 -4.13 -5.81
N LEU A 68 -16.47 -2.83 -5.59
CA LEU A 68 -16.20 -2.21 -4.32
C LEU A 68 -17.36 -1.30 -3.96
N THR A 69 -17.86 -1.39 -2.72
CA THR A 69 -18.95 -0.56 -2.22
C THR A 69 -18.49 0.31 -1.07
N GLY A 70 -19.07 1.50 -0.91
CA GLY A 70 -18.81 2.40 0.21
C GLY A 70 -17.65 3.40 0.01
N PHE A 71 -16.96 3.37 -1.13
CA PHE A 71 -15.79 4.23 -1.34
C PHE A 71 -16.11 5.63 -1.83
N SER A 72 -17.12 5.73 -2.68
CA SER A 72 -17.42 6.98 -3.36
C SER A 72 -18.87 6.98 -3.82
N PRO A 73 -19.56 8.12 -3.80
CA PRO A 73 -20.86 8.26 -4.44
C PRO A 73 -20.81 8.06 -5.98
N TYR A 74 -19.64 7.82 -6.53
CA TYR A 74 -19.38 7.64 -7.97
C TYR A 74 -19.01 6.21 -8.37
N GLU A 75 -19.06 5.24 -7.45
CA GLU A 75 -18.65 3.84 -7.69
C GLU A 75 -19.33 3.22 -8.91
N ASP A 76 -20.63 3.44 -9.05
CA ASP A 76 -21.43 2.93 -10.17
C ASP A 76 -21.06 3.53 -11.55
N ARG A 77 -20.32 4.62 -11.58
CA ARG A 77 -19.98 5.32 -12.82
C ARG A 77 -18.68 4.86 -13.45
N PHE A 78 -17.81 4.25 -12.68
CA PHE A 78 -16.47 3.93 -13.16
C PHE A 78 -16.26 2.45 -13.49
N GLY A 79 -17.26 1.58 -13.32
CA GLY A 79 -17.36 0.21 -13.84
C GLY A 79 -16.11 -0.68 -13.92
N ASP A 80 -14.94 -0.06 -13.74
CA ASP A 80 -13.65 -0.66 -13.90
C ASP A 80 -13.14 -1.21 -12.57
N GLN A 81 -12.44 -2.30 -12.70
CA GLN A 81 -11.73 -2.96 -11.65
C GLN A 81 -10.82 -1.99 -10.86
N TYR A 82 -10.98 -1.93 -9.56
CA TYR A 82 -10.01 -1.29 -8.67
C TYR A 82 -8.85 -2.24 -8.42
N ALA A 83 -7.65 -1.83 -8.74
CA ALA A 83 -6.47 -2.66 -8.59
C ALA A 83 -5.35 -1.94 -7.84
N VAL A 84 -4.57 -2.72 -7.10
CA VAL A 84 -3.44 -2.27 -6.29
C VAL A 84 -2.21 -3.10 -6.60
N PHE A 85 -1.08 -2.43 -6.70
CA PHE A 85 0.25 -3.00 -6.62
C PHE A 85 0.95 -2.43 -5.39
N GLY A 86 1.46 -3.30 -4.54
CA GLY A 86 2.14 -2.93 -3.31
C GLY A 86 3.49 -3.61 -3.14
N VAL A 87 4.40 -2.90 -2.47
CA VAL A 87 5.64 -3.47 -1.94
C VAL A 87 5.68 -3.19 -0.45
N VAL A 88 5.67 -4.27 0.34
CA VAL A 88 5.56 -4.22 1.78
C VAL A 88 6.81 -4.81 2.41
N VAL A 89 7.41 -4.10 3.34
CA VAL A 89 8.64 -4.51 4.05
C VAL A 89 8.30 -4.82 5.51
N PRO A 90 8.75 -5.96 6.06
CA PRO A 90 8.65 -6.20 7.51
C PRO A 90 9.39 -5.11 8.28
N ALA A 91 8.70 -4.45 9.19
CA ALA A 91 9.23 -3.31 9.91
C ALA A 91 8.73 -3.27 11.35
N GLY A 92 9.43 -2.54 12.20
CA GLY A 92 9.06 -2.33 13.59
C GLY A 92 8.99 -0.85 13.95
N TYR A 93 8.08 -0.51 14.85
CA TYR A 93 7.97 0.82 15.44
C TYR A 93 7.53 0.72 16.91
N GLU A 94 8.37 1.17 17.84
CA GLU A 94 8.07 1.19 19.29
C GLU A 94 7.49 -0.12 19.85
N GLY A 95 8.03 -1.26 19.40
CA GLY A 95 7.59 -2.59 19.84
C GLY A 95 6.44 -3.20 19.03
N VAL A 96 5.85 -2.44 18.12
CA VAL A 96 4.87 -2.96 17.16
C VAL A 96 5.62 -3.51 15.95
N LEU A 97 5.40 -4.77 15.60
CA LEU A 97 5.92 -5.38 14.38
C LEU A 97 4.79 -5.46 13.34
N GLY A 98 5.11 -5.17 12.08
CA GLY A 98 4.11 -5.20 11.01
C GLY A 98 4.73 -5.04 9.63
N GLY A 99 3.87 -4.82 8.63
CA GLY A 99 4.27 -4.58 7.26
C GLY A 99 4.23 -3.10 6.90
N TYR A 100 5.38 -2.49 6.61
CA TYR A 100 5.45 -1.12 6.11
C TYR A 100 5.29 -1.10 4.59
N TYR A 101 4.31 -0.35 4.09
CA TYR A 101 4.17 -0.10 2.66
C TYR A 101 5.26 0.87 2.19
N ALA A 102 6.31 0.32 1.60
CA ALA A 102 7.36 1.13 0.97
C ALA A 102 6.88 1.76 -0.35
N HIS A 103 6.09 1.01 -1.11
CA HIS A 103 5.44 1.48 -2.32
C HIS A 103 3.99 1.01 -2.37
N CYS A 104 3.11 1.88 -2.85
CA CYS A 104 1.71 1.57 -3.10
C CYS A 104 1.27 2.29 -4.36
N TYR A 105 0.77 1.54 -5.32
CA TYR A 105 0.23 2.10 -6.56
C TYR A 105 -1.22 1.69 -6.73
N LYS A 106 -2.02 2.58 -7.28
CA LYS A 106 -3.45 2.36 -7.51
C LYS A 106 -3.86 2.91 -8.86
N ASN A 107 -4.86 2.29 -9.46
CA ASN A 107 -5.38 2.68 -10.76
C ASN A 107 -6.59 3.62 -10.70
N LYS A 108 -6.97 4.11 -9.50
CA LYS A 108 -8.10 5.04 -9.30
C LYS A 108 -7.68 6.25 -8.48
N ASP A 109 -7.96 7.43 -8.98
CA ASP A 109 -7.58 8.72 -8.37
C ASP A 109 -8.18 8.92 -6.98
N PHE A 110 -9.48 8.69 -6.83
CA PHE A 110 -10.17 8.85 -5.54
C PHE A 110 -9.60 7.96 -4.45
N SER A 111 -9.29 6.73 -4.80
CA SER A 111 -8.68 5.78 -3.87
C SER A 111 -7.23 6.14 -3.53
N GLY A 112 -6.52 6.76 -4.49
CA GLY A 112 -5.19 7.31 -4.27
C GLY A 112 -5.22 8.46 -3.27
N ALA A 113 -6.11 9.43 -3.49
CA ALA A 113 -6.28 10.59 -2.61
C ALA A 113 -6.68 10.14 -1.20
N MET A 114 -7.75 9.35 -1.07
CA MET A 114 -8.19 8.84 0.23
C MET A 114 -7.09 8.02 0.93
N GLY A 115 -6.37 7.18 0.20
CA GLY A 115 -5.28 6.37 0.75
C GLY A 115 -4.18 7.23 1.38
N ARG A 116 -3.80 8.35 0.74
CA ARG A 116 -2.79 9.28 1.26
C ARG A 116 -3.33 10.15 2.40
N GLU A 117 -4.50 10.75 2.18
CA GLU A 117 -5.04 11.80 3.05
C GLU A 117 -5.61 11.24 4.35
N MET A 118 -6.26 10.08 4.30
CA MET A 118 -6.91 9.48 5.47
C MET A 118 -6.11 8.36 6.12
N ALA A 119 -5.37 7.58 5.33
CA ALA A 119 -4.74 6.36 5.84
C ALA A 119 -3.20 6.41 5.85
N GLY A 120 -2.58 7.39 5.20
CA GLY A 120 -1.12 7.51 5.17
C GLY A 120 -0.40 6.53 4.24
N PHE A 121 -1.11 5.88 3.31
CA PHE A 121 -0.43 5.06 2.29
C PHE A 121 0.40 5.91 1.34
N PRO A 122 1.59 5.48 0.92
CA PRO A 122 2.43 6.19 -0.05
C PRO A 122 1.91 6.00 -1.49
N VAL A 123 0.64 6.34 -1.74
CA VAL A 123 -0.01 6.02 -3.00
C VAL A 123 0.46 6.89 -4.13
N LYS A 124 0.79 6.24 -5.25
CA LYS A 124 0.99 6.83 -6.57
C LYS A 124 0.01 6.22 -7.58
N ALA A 125 -0.24 6.92 -8.67
CA ALA A 125 -1.04 6.41 -9.77
C ALA A 125 -0.19 5.49 -10.67
N ALA A 126 -0.78 4.40 -11.14
CA ALA A 126 -0.21 3.53 -12.16
C ALA A 126 -1.31 2.80 -12.94
N ASP A 127 -0.98 2.34 -14.13
CA ASP A 127 -1.83 1.40 -14.86
C ASP A 127 -1.59 -0.01 -14.29
N ILE A 128 -2.61 -0.56 -13.65
CA ILE A 128 -2.51 -1.85 -12.95
C ILE A 128 -3.55 -2.82 -13.50
N TYR A 129 -3.09 -4.02 -13.82
CA TYR A 129 -3.91 -5.12 -14.30
C TYR A 129 -3.69 -6.33 -13.41
N VAL A 130 -4.77 -6.94 -12.93
CA VAL A 130 -4.75 -8.22 -12.23
C VAL A 130 -5.73 -9.15 -12.91
N GLN A 131 -5.24 -10.24 -13.47
CA GLN A 131 -6.04 -11.16 -14.25
C GLN A 131 -5.82 -12.60 -13.78
N ARG A 132 -6.93 -13.33 -13.69
CA ARG A 132 -6.92 -14.77 -13.43
C ARG A 132 -7.37 -15.54 -14.66
N THR A 133 -6.59 -16.52 -15.05
CA THR A 133 -6.90 -17.45 -16.14
C THR A 133 -6.67 -18.88 -15.65
N GLY A 134 -7.75 -19.54 -15.26
CA GLY A 134 -7.67 -20.85 -14.63
C GLY A 134 -6.90 -20.79 -13.30
N ARG A 135 -5.77 -21.49 -13.23
CA ARG A 135 -4.88 -21.49 -12.07
C ARG A 135 -3.79 -20.41 -12.13
N ALA A 136 -3.59 -19.77 -13.26
CA ALA A 136 -2.62 -18.69 -13.38
C ALA A 136 -3.27 -17.35 -12.99
N VAL A 137 -2.55 -16.58 -12.17
CA VAL A 137 -2.90 -15.19 -11.85
C VAL A 137 -1.70 -14.33 -12.20
N THR A 138 -1.93 -13.28 -12.96
CA THR A 138 -0.89 -12.35 -13.40
C THR A 138 -1.25 -10.95 -12.92
N GLY A 139 -0.26 -10.24 -12.38
CA GLY A 139 -0.30 -8.84 -12.05
C GLY A 139 0.70 -8.07 -12.90
N MET A 140 0.32 -6.91 -13.39
CA MET A 140 1.19 -5.98 -14.08
C MET A 140 0.92 -4.56 -13.59
N ALA A 141 1.96 -3.85 -13.21
CA ALA A 141 1.92 -2.44 -12.90
C ALA A 141 2.87 -1.68 -13.82
N VAL A 142 2.35 -0.66 -14.48
CA VAL A 142 3.13 0.25 -15.35
C VAL A 142 3.12 1.61 -14.67
N CYS A 143 4.26 1.94 -14.07
CA CYS A 143 4.54 3.23 -13.46
C CYS A 143 5.25 4.14 -14.46
N PRO A 144 5.34 5.45 -14.22
CA PRO A 144 6.02 6.37 -15.14
C PRO A 144 7.45 5.95 -15.53
N THR A 145 8.19 5.35 -14.61
CA THR A 145 9.62 5.00 -14.83
C THR A 145 9.94 3.53 -14.57
N ALA A 146 8.93 2.71 -14.24
CA ALA A 146 9.13 1.31 -13.92
C ALA A 146 7.96 0.45 -14.43
N ARG A 147 8.26 -0.82 -14.71
CA ARG A 147 7.26 -1.86 -14.93
C ARG A 147 7.57 -3.04 -14.02
N CYS A 148 6.59 -3.48 -13.28
CA CYS A 148 6.64 -4.71 -12.52
C CYS A 148 5.58 -5.68 -13.08
N GLU A 149 6.01 -6.89 -13.37
CA GLU A 149 5.13 -7.98 -13.78
C GLU A 149 5.42 -9.19 -12.90
N ALA A 150 4.39 -9.75 -12.34
CA ALA A 150 4.50 -10.94 -11.52
C ALA A 150 3.34 -11.89 -11.80
N SER A 151 3.56 -13.17 -11.64
CA SER A 151 2.52 -14.17 -11.79
C SER A 151 2.69 -15.29 -10.77
N VAL A 152 1.59 -15.96 -10.48
CA VAL A 152 1.57 -17.14 -9.65
C VAL A 152 0.72 -18.22 -10.30
N VAL A 153 1.08 -19.48 -10.05
CA VAL A 153 0.26 -20.63 -10.39
C VAL A 153 -0.34 -21.17 -9.09
N ILE A 154 -1.66 -21.06 -8.96
CA ILE A 154 -2.41 -21.45 -7.75
C ILE A 154 -2.21 -22.94 -7.49
N GLY A 155 -1.74 -23.29 -6.29
CA GLY A 155 -1.62 -24.64 -5.78
C GLY A 155 -2.97 -25.22 -5.32
N ALA A 156 -2.89 -26.36 -4.66
CA ALA A 156 -4.05 -27.01 -4.05
C ALA A 156 -4.02 -26.95 -2.51
N GLU A 157 -2.85 -26.69 -1.94
CA GLU A 157 -2.64 -26.72 -0.50
C GLU A 157 -2.98 -25.37 0.13
N PRO A 158 -3.68 -25.36 1.28
CA PRO A 158 -3.89 -24.14 2.04
C PRO A 158 -2.55 -23.47 2.40
N ALA A 159 -2.53 -22.15 2.42
CA ALA A 159 -1.43 -21.40 2.99
C ALA A 159 -1.55 -21.43 4.53
N GLU A 160 -0.54 -21.95 5.21
CA GLU A 160 -0.52 -22.01 6.69
C GLU A 160 -0.42 -20.62 7.30
N ASP A 161 0.49 -19.81 6.73
CA ASP A 161 0.73 -18.43 7.15
C ASP A 161 0.57 -17.51 5.93
N PRO A 162 -0.66 -17.17 5.54
CA PRO A 162 -0.85 -16.32 4.38
C PRO A 162 -0.19 -14.96 4.63
N SER A 163 0.57 -14.49 3.64
CA SER A 163 1.37 -13.25 3.73
C SER A 163 0.53 -12.04 4.14
N PHE A 164 -0.73 -12.04 3.75
CA PHE A 164 -1.72 -11.06 4.17
C PHE A 164 -1.91 -11.00 5.71
N ALA A 165 -1.92 -12.13 6.39
CA ALA A 165 -2.04 -12.18 7.86
C ALA A 165 -0.71 -11.87 8.55
N VAL A 166 0.39 -12.39 8.02
CA VAL A 166 1.74 -12.24 8.62
C VAL A 166 2.21 -10.79 8.62
N ARG A 167 1.84 -10.00 7.62
CA ARG A 167 2.21 -8.57 7.51
C ARG A 167 1.36 -7.62 8.33
N ASN A 168 0.38 -8.13 9.05
CA ASN A 168 -0.52 -7.34 9.88
C ASN A 168 0.09 -7.08 11.27
N PRO A 169 -0.04 -5.88 11.86
CA PRO A 169 -0.68 -4.71 11.29
C PRO A 169 0.11 -4.07 10.15
N THR A 170 -0.57 -3.34 9.30
CA THR A 170 0.07 -2.47 8.32
C THR A 170 0.60 -1.23 9.01
N LEU A 171 1.88 -0.94 8.84
CA LEU A 171 2.52 0.28 9.31
C LEU A 171 2.60 1.30 8.17
N LEU A 172 2.17 2.53 8.44
CA LEU A 172 2.08 3.59 7.46
C LEU A 172 2.72 4.86 8.00
N LEU A 173 3.29 5.64 7.10
CA LEU A 173 3.88 6.94 7.40
C LEU A 173 3.15 8.02 6.60
N GLN A 174 2.29 8.78 7.26
CA GLN A 174 1.65 9.93 6.65
C GLN A 174 2.54 11.15 6.80
N VAL A 175 2.84 11.80 5.68
CA VAL A 175 3.63 13.03 5.65
C VAL A 175 2.82 14.08 4.91
N ILE A 176 2.55 15.21 5.56
CA ILE A 176 1.90 16.38 4.97
C ILE A 176 2.94 17.48 4.83
N PRO A 177 3.28 17.87 3.59
CA PRO A 177 4.24 18.94 3.36
C PRO A 177 3.69 20.29 3.81
N ASP A 178 4.58 21.17 4.24
CA ASP A 178 4.26 22.57 4.54
C ASP A 178 4.20 23.36 3.23
N VAL A 179 3.09 24.08 3.02
CA VAL A 179 2.90 24.88 1.81
C VAL A 179 3.58 26.25 1.87
N GLU A 180 3.93 26.72 3.07
CA GLU A 180 4.59 28.01 3.29
C GLU A 180 6.12 27.90 3.26
N VAL A 181 6.64 26.74 3.66
CA VAL A 181 8.07 26.51 3.76
C VAL A 181 8.49 25.36 2.86
N PRO A 182 9.15 25.62 1.71
CA PRO A 182 9.61 24.59 0.80
C PRO A 182 10.50 23.55 1.51
N ASN A 183 10.36 22.29 1.13
CA ASN A 183 11.12 21.15 1.68
C ASN A 183 10.91 20.94 3.19
N SER A 184 9.77 21.33 3.72
CA SER A 184 9.42 21.10 5.10
C SER A 184 8.15 20.27 5.24
N VAL A 185 7.97 19.68 6.41
CA VAL A 185 6.84 18.83 6.76
C VAL A 185 6.01 19.55 7.81
N LEU A 186 4.72 19.74 7.53
CA LEU A 186 3.76 20.29 8.47
C LEU A 186 3.36 19.25 9.52
N LEU A 187 3.13 18.03 9.08
CA LEU A 187 2.69 16.93 9.93
C LEU A 187 3.31 15.62 9.47
N GLU A 188 3.82 14.85 10.43
CA GLU A 188 4.20 13.46 10.25
C GLU A 188 3.46 12.59 11.25
N GLN A 189 2.85 11.50 10.78
CA GLN A 189 2.16 10.55 11.62
C GLN A 189 2.57 9.12 11.29
N VAL A 190 2.89 8.36 12.33
CA VAL A 190 3.01 6.90 12.22
C VAL A 190 1.65 6.29 12.53
N ILE A 191 1.15 5.49 11.62
CA ILE A 191 -0.18 4.90 11.69
C ILE A 191 -0.06 3.38 11.68
N SER A 192 -0.74 2.71 12.60
CA SER A 192 -0.97 1.28 12.57
C SER A 192 -2.38 1.01 12.08
N ARG A 193 -2.52 0.15 11.09
CA ARG A 193 -3.82 -0.23 10.55
C ARG A 193 -3.93 -1.74 10.51
N ASP A 194 -4.85 -2.28 11.27
CA ASP A 194 -5.25 -3.66 11.06
C ASP A 194 -5.98 -3.75 9.71
N VAL A 195 -5.56 -4.72 8.92
CA VAL A 195 -6.34 -5.08 7.75
C VAL A 195 -7.56 -5.77 8.27
N ALA A 196 -8.59 -4.98 8.39
CA ALA A 196 -9.79 -5.32 9.10
C ALA A 196 -10.41 -6.63 8.67
N GLU A 197 -11.38 -6.98 9.41
CA GLU A 197 -12.28 -8.10 9.27
C GLU A 197 -12.36 -8.64 7.85
N THR A 198 -11.56 -9.65 7.57
CA THR A 198 -11.66 -10.45 6.36
C THR A 198 -12.61 -11.59 6.67
N SER A 199 -13.77 -11.60 6.06
CA SER A 199 -14.64 -12.75 6.05
C SER A 199 -14.36 -13.59 4.82
N ASP A 200 -14.54 -14.90 4.95
CA ASP A 200 -14.40 -15.85 3.85
C ASP A 200 -12.99 -15.83 3.19
N LEU A 201 -11.97 -15.51 3.97
CA LEU A 201 -10.60 -15.55 3.48
C LEU A 201 -10.22 -16.97 3.09
N HIS A 202 -9.91 -17.14 1.82
CA HIS A 202 -9.33 -18.36 1.27
C HIS A 202 -7.94 -18.05 0.75
N ALA A 203 -6.92 -18.68 1.32
CA ALA A 203 -5.54 -18.55 0.89
C ALA A 203 -4.93 -19.91 0.61
N VAL A 204 -4.26 -20.03 -0.52
CA VAL A 204 -3.58 -21.26 -0.96
C VAL A 204 -2.16 -20.94 -1.41
N ARG A 205 -1.25 -21.91 -1.20
CA ARG A 205 0.11 -21.81 -1.72
C ARG A 205 0.10 -21.67 -3.24
N ALA A 206 1.08 -20.93 -3.74
CA ALA A 206 1.24 -20.70 -5.16
C ALA A 206 2.73 -20.73 -5.55
N GLU A 207 3.00 -21.01 -6.82
CA GLU A 207 4.33 -20.99 -7.40
C GLU A 207 4.58 -19.61 -8.05
N PRO A 208 5.60 -18.86 -7.62
CA PRO A 208 5.83 -17.50 -8.09
C PRO A 208 6.70 -17.42 -9.34
N ALA A 209 6.45 -16.38 -10.15
CA ALA A 209 7.36 -15.86 -11.13
C ALA A 209 7.32 -14.33 -11.10
N VAL A 210 8.48 -13.66 -11.05
CA VAL A 210 8.56 -12.21 -10.97
C VAL A 210 9.49 -11.69 -12.04
N HIS A 211 9.06 -10.66 -12.78
CA HIS A 211 9.84 -9.96 -13.78
C HIS A 211 9.82 -8.46 -13.50
N PHE A 212 10.96 -7.90 -13.11
CA PHE A 212 11.12 -6.47 -12.94
C PHE A 212 11.85 -5.84 -14.12
N LEU A 213 11.24 -4.82 -14.69
CA LEU A 213 11.85 -3.87 -15.60
C LEU A 213 11.84 -2.50 -14.91
N ALA A 214 12.74 -2.31 -13.98
CA ALA A 214 12.90 -1.03 -13.29
C ALA A 214 14.30 -0.48 -13.60
N ALA A 215 14.36 0.73 -14.15
CA ALA A 215 15.55 1.54 -14.14
C ALA A 215 15.66 2.26 -12.79
N PRO A 216 16.85 2.60 -12.30
CA PRO A 216 16.98 3.51 -11.17
C PRO A 216 16.25 4.81 -11.46
N SER A 217 15.42 5.26 -10.54
CA SER A 217 14.57 6.43 -10.72
C SER A 217 14.34 7.12 -9.37
N GLU A 218 14.46 8.42 -9.34
CA GLU A 218 14.12 9.23 -8.15
C GLU A 218 12.61 9.29 -7.89
N VAL A 219 11.79 8.96 -8.90
CA VAL A 219 10.32 9.03 -8.80
C VAL A 219 9.71 7.70 -8.43
N ASP A 220 10.16 6.60 -9.05
CA ASP A 220 9.66 5.24 -8.82
C ASP A 220 10.86 4.31 -8.61
N ASP A 221 11.54 4.46 -7.50
CA ASP A 221 12.69 3.62 -7.18
C ASP A 221 12.24 2.21 -6.76
N LEU A 222 12.03 1.37 -7.77
CA LEU A 222 11.76 -0.06 -7.63
C LEU A 222 12.99 -0.91 -7.98
N ALA A 223 14.11 -0.28 -8.32
CA ALA A 223 15.31 -0.97 -8.77
C ALA A 223 15.95 -1.85 -7.69
N TRP A 224 15.74 -1.52 -6.41
CA TRP A 224 16.20 -2.30 -5.27
C TRP A 224 15.59 -3.70 -5.16
N LEU A 225 14.44 -3.94 -5.84
CA LEU A 225 13.78 -5.25 -5.90
C LEU A 225 14.38 -6.19 -6.95
N ARG A 226 15.25 -5.68 -7.83
CA ARG A 226 15.74 -6.44 -9.00
C ARG A 226 16.43 -7.74 -8.63
N ASP A 227 17.20 -7.73 -7.55
CA ASP A 227 17.98 -8.87 -7.10
C ASP A 227 17.22 -9.76 -6.10
N GLY A 228 15.91 -9.56 -5.99
CA GLY A 228 15.04 -10.32 -5.12
C GLY A 228 14.86 -11.77 -5.61
N ASN A 229 15.04 -12.73 -4.71
CA ASN A 229 14.77 -14.14 -4.95
C ASN A 229 13.40 -14.52 -4.38
N PRO A 230 12.41 -14.93 -5.19
CA PRO A 230 11.13 -15.40 -4.70
C PRO A 230 11.30 -16.67 -3.84
N VAL A 231 10.83 -16.62 -2.59
CA VAL A 231 10.96 -17.73 -1.64
C VAL A 231 9.60 -18.35 -1.26
N HIS A 232 8.53 -17.58 -1.40
CA HIS A 232 7.18 -18.02 -1.11
C HIS A 232 6.17 -17.21 -1.90
N ALA A 233 5.02 -17.83 -2.19
CA ALA A 233 3.87 -17.10 -2.72
C ALA A 233 2.57 -17.72 -2.23
N ASP A 234 1.56 -16.88 -2.12
CA ASP A 234 0.18 -17.30 -1.90
C ASP A 234 -0.78 -16.53 -2.83
N PHE A 235 -1.85 -17.22 -3.20
CA PHE A 235 -3.04 -16.63 -3.78
C PHE A 235 -4.09 -16.49 -2.68
N PHE A 236 -4.80 -15.38 -2.65
CA PHE A 236 -5.87 -15.16 -1.70
C PHE A 236 -7.13 -14.61 -2.37
N SER A 237 -8.26 -14.95 -1.79
CA SER A 237 -9.54 -14.34 -2.12
C SER A 237 -10.39 -14.26 -0.84
N GLY A 238 -11.28 -13.28 -0.78
CA GLY A 238 -12.15 -13.09 0.36
C GLY A 238 -12.90 -11.78 0.26
N ARG A 239 -13.74 -11.52 1.25
CA ARG A 239 -14.45 -10.27 1.39
C ARG A 239 -13.71 -9.38 2.38
N PHE A 240 -13.30 -8.23 1.90
CA PHE A 240 -12.55 -7.25 2.69
C PHE A 240 -13.45 -6.10 3.12
N ARG A 241 -13.27 -5.71 4.37
CA ARG A 241 -13.80 -4.46 4.90
C ARG A 241 -12.63 -3.60 5.35
N GLY A 242 -12.46 -2.43 4.74
CA GLY A 242 -11.41 -1.49 5.12
C GLY A 242 -11.73 -0.83 6.46
N ALA A 243 -10.75 -0.77 7.36
CA ALA A 243 -10.84 0.01 8.58
C ALA A 243 -9.95 1.26 8.51
N LEU A 244 -10.27 2.25 9.30
CA LEU A 244 -9.36 3.36 9.59
C LEU A 244 -8.22 2.87 10.46
N GLY A 245 -7.05 3.53 10.36
CA GLY A 245 -5.90 3.24 11.19
C GLY A 245 -5.95 3.90 12.56
N HIS A 246 -5.03 3.50 13.43
CA HIS A 246 -4.76 4.15 14.71
C HIS A 246 -3.44 4.91 14.61
N VAL A 247 -3.44 6.18 15.01
CA VAL A 247 -2.23 6.99 15.06
C VAL A 247 -1.39 6.55 16.26
N LEU A 248 -0.19 6.04 16.01
CA LEU A 248 0.78 5.64 17.04
C LEU A 248 1.57 6.85 17.53
N SER A 249 1.97 7.73 16.62
CA SER A 249 2.65 8.96 16.97
C SER A 249 2.30 10.09 16.00
N THR A 250 2.42 11.32 16.49
CA THR A 250 2.30 12.55 15.70
C THR A 250 3.44 13.46 16.02
N THR A 251 4.20 13.82 15.00
CA THR A 251 5.27 14.81 15.10
C THR A 251 4.87 16.02 14.27
N GLN A 252 4.67 17.14 14.95
CA GLN A 252 4.66 18.45 14.29
C GLN A 252 6.10 18.88 14.10
N VAL A 253 6.51 19.07 12.86
CA VAL A 253 7.89 19.48 12.58
C VAL A 253 8.11 20.89 13.11
N SER A 254 8.90 21.02 14.17
CA SER A 254 9.24 22.32 14.70
C SER A 254 10.13 23.09 13.71
N PRO A 255 10.09 24.43 13.70
CA PRO A 255 10.97 25.27 12.87
C PRO A 255 12.48 24.96 13.06
N ARG A 256 12.87 24.29 14.14
CA ARG A 256 14.25 23.87 14.41
C ARG A 256 14.67 22.64 13.58
N LEU A 257 13.75 21.74 13.26
CA LEU A 257 14.03 20.59 12.38
C LEU A 257 14.18 21.06 10.94
N LEU A 258 13.39 22.05 10.51
CA LEU A 258 13.50 22.73 9.22
C LEU A 258 14.89 23.29 8.96
N LYS A 259 15.52 23.92 9.98
CA LYS A 259 16.89 24.40 9.87
C LYS A 259 17.91 23.28 9.65
N ARG A 260 17.66 22.07 10.14
CA ARG A 260 18.52 20.89 9.92
C ARG A 260 18.36 20.31 8.54
N ILE A 261 17.14 20.23 8.03
CA ILE A 261 16.85 19.74 6.65
C ILE A 261 17.48 20.71 5.65
N ASN A 262 17.27 22.02 5.80
CA ASN A 262 17.89 23.04 4.94
C ASN A 262 19.42 23.09 5.06
N ALA A 263 19.99 22.75 6.21
CA ALA A 263 21.45 22.67 6.39
C ALA A 263 22.06 21.41 5.77
N ALA A 264 21.27 20.38 5.49
CA ALA A 264 21.71 19.16 4.84
C ALA A 264 21.68 19.23 3.30
N GLY A 265 21.26 20.37 2.72
CA GLY A 265 21.35 20.62 1.28
C GLY A 265 20.33 19.89 0.42
N TRP A 266 19.13 19.65 0.95
CA TRP A 266 17.97 19.15 0.18
C TRP A 266 17.22 20.31 -0.45
#